data_a9a98b9f31a9fcfe969bbdd1c5dd0a06
#
_entry.id   a9a98b9f31a9fcfe969bbdd1c5dd0a06
#
_cell.length_a   1.000
_cell.length_b   1.000
_cell.length_c   1.000
_cell.angle_alpha   90.00
_cell.angle_beta   90.00
_cell.angle_gamma   90.00
#
_symmetry.space_group_name_H-M   'P 1'
#
loop_
_entity.id
_entity.type
_entity.pdbx_description
1 polymer ?
#
loop_
_entity_poly.entity_id
_entity_poly.type
_entity_poly.pdbx_seq_one_letter_code
_entity_poly.pdbx_strand_id
1 'polypeptide(L)'
;MIFAFSQSNAEISESQKEKLVNCLGLYAAHSFLTQDKLSLAKIEHSLGGKKFLSIYLVENGMKEDEVNKKMVEISDKIYGQPFDEKASKNCDNYVYNLIPGSKEKMDELGSNQY
;
A
#
# COMPACT_ATOMS: atom_id res chain seq x y z
N MET A 1 -3.66 -9.35 -28.61
CA MET A 1 -4.37 -9.21 -27.74
C MET A 1 -3.95 -9.28 -26.39
N ILE A 2 -3.07 -10.00 -26.01
CA ILE A 2 -2.59 -10.08 -24.70
C ILE A 2 -2.01 -8.83 -24.22
N PHE A 3 -1.40 -8.10 -25.12
CA PHE A 3 -0.77 -6.91 -24.69
C PHE A 3 -1.74 -5.87 -24.19
N ALA A 4 -2.99 -6.05 -24.41
CA ALA A 4 -3.92 -5.08 -23.90
C ALA A 4 -3.87 -4.97 -22.39
N PHE A 5 -3.61 -6.04 -21.71
CA PHE A 5 -3.53 -5.98 -20.28
C PHE A 5 -2.29 -5.31 -19.82
N SER A 6 -1.19 -5.54 -20.50
CA SER A 6 0.03 -4.88 -20.16
C SER A 6 -0.11 -3.40 -20.27
N GLN A 7 -0.83 -2.97 -21.26
CA GLN A 7 -0.99 -1.56 -21.45
C GLN A 7 -1.71 -0.91 -20.32
N SER A 8 -2.79 -1.53 -19.84
CA SER A 8 -3.52 -0.90 -18.78
C SER A 8 -2.66 -0.84 -17.51
N ASN A 9 -1.82 -1.82 -17.30
CA ASN A 9 -0.96 -1.77 -16.14
C ASN A 9 0.09 -0.70 -16.25
N ALA A 10 0.52 -0.41 -17.46
CA ALA A 10 1.57 0.55 -17.64
C ALA A 10 1.07 1.97 -17.65
N GLU A 11 -0.25 2.14 -17.50
CA GLU A 11 -0.79 3.46 -17.75
C GLU A 11 -1.10 4.26 -16.51
N ILE A 12 -0.62 3.89 -15.35
CA ILE A 12 -0.85 4.75 -14.21
C ILE A 12 -0.01 6.00 -14.35
N SER A 13 -0.61 7.13 -14.03
CA SER A 13 0.04 8.42 -14.17
C SER A 13 1.02 8.68 -13.03
N GLU A 14 1.86 9.68 -13.19
CA GLU A 14 2.77 10.07 -12.11
C GLU A 14 1.99 10.51 -10.88
N SER A 15 0.87 11.20 -11.07
CA SER A 15 0.02 11.61 -9.97
C SER A 15 -0.54 10.40 -9.21
N GLN A 16 -0.95 9.37 -9.95
CA GLN A 16 -1.45 8.15 -9.33
C GLN A 16 -0.35 7.42 -8.59
N LYS A 17 0.85 7.37 -9.16
CA LYS A 17 1.99 6.75 -8.47
C LYS A 17 2.27 7.46 -7.16
N GLU A 18 2.24 8.79 -7.18
CA GLU A 18 2.51 9.56 -5.99
C GLU A 18 1.50 9.27 -4.89
N LYS A 19 0.22 9.19 -5.25
CA LYS A 19 -0.81 8.86 -4.28
C LYS A 19 -0.62 7.45 -3.72
N LEU A 20 -0.25 6.50 -4.57
CA LEU A 20 -0.01 5.14 -4.12
C LEU A 20 1.20 5.05 -3.20
N VAL A 21 2.24 5.83 -3.49
CA VAL A 21 3.41 5.88 -2.62
C VAL A 21 3.06 6.45 -1.25
N ASN A 22 2.21 7.47 -1.22
CA ASN A 22 1.77 8.04 0.04
C ASN A 22 0.97 7.01 0.84
N CYS A 23 0.10 6.26 0.17
CA CYS A 23 -0.66 5.19 0.83
C CYS A 23 0.27 4.08 1.31
N LEU A 24 1.28 3.75 0.54
CA LEU A 24 2.27 2.76 0.95
C LEU A 24 2.95 3.18 2.26
N GLY A 25 3.37 4.43 2.35
CA GLY A 25 3.98 4.94 3.57
C GLY A 25 3.04 4.92 4.77
N LEU A 26 1.77 5.24 4.54
CA LEU A 26 0.77 5.18 5.60
C LEU A 26 0.57 3.75 6.10
N TYR A 27 0.39 2.81 5.17
CA TYR A 27 0.23 1.42 5.54
C TYR A 27 1.46 0.91 6.29
N ALA A 28 2.65 1.29 5.83
CA ALA A 28 3.88 0.88 6.49
C ALA A 28 3.92 1.38 7.93
N ALA A 29 3.60 2.65 8.15
CA ALA A 29 3.61 3.22 9.49
C ALA A 29 2.60 2.51 10.40
N HIS A 30 1.39 2.26 9.88
CA HIS A 30 0.36 1.59 10.67
C HIS A 30 0.74 0.14 10.97
N SER A 31 1.47 -0.51 10.09
CA SER A 31 1.87 -1.91 10.31
C SER A 31 2.87 -2.06 11.43
N PHE A 32 3.51 -0.97 11.85
CA PHE A 32 4.44 -1.00 12.98
C PHE A 32 3.77 -0.75 14.33
N LEU A 33 2.48 -0.41 14.34
CA LEU A 33 1.78 -0.22 15.60
C LEU A 33 1.62 -1.55 16.33
N THR A 34 1.61 -1.49 17.66
CA THR A 34 1.52 -2.69 18.45
C THR A 34 0.06 -3.01 18.79
N GLN A 35 -0.19 -4.25 19.22
CA GLN A 35 -1.57 -4.70 19.45
C GLN A 35 -2.26 -3.99 20.61
N ASP A 36 -1.52 -3.35 21.48
CA ASP A 36 -2.14 -2.54 22.52
C ASP A 36 -2.69 -1.22 21.97
N LYS A 37 -2.29 -0.86 20.74
CA LYS A 37 -2.74 0.39 20.12
C LYS A 37 -3.66 0.17 18.92
N LEU A 38 -3.61 -1.00 18.33
CA LEU A 38 -4.39 -1.29 17.13
C LEU A 38 -4.68 -2.78 17.08
N SER A 39 -5.89 -3.15 16.68
CA SER A 39 -6.25 -4.56 16.61
C SER A 39 -5.36 -5.31 15.63
N LEU A 40 -5.17 -6.59 15.87
CA LEU A 40 -4.35 -7.41 14.99
C LEU A 40 -4.90 -7.40 13.55
N ALA A 41 -6.21 -7.45 13.41
CA ALA A 41 -6.83 -7.43 12.09
C ALA A 41 -6.44 -6.17 11.31
N LYS A 42 -6.40 -5.03 11.97
CA LYS A 42 -6.03 -3.78 11.30
C LYS A 42 -4.54 -3.70 11.04
N ILE A 43 -3.72 -4.27 11.92
CA ILE A 43 -2.29 -4.36 11.67
C ILE A 43 -2.03 -5.23 10.44
N GLU A 44 -2.71 -6.37 10.36
CA GLU A 44 -2.56 -7.26 9.21
C GLU A 44 -3.05 -6.61 7.92
N HIS A 45 -4.13 -5.85 8.01
CA HIS A 45 -4.63 -5.11 6.85
C HIS A 45 -3.59 -4.12 6.34
N SER A 46 -2.98 -3.38 7.25
CA SER A 46 -1.95 -2.41 6.89
C SER A 46 -0.73 -3.11 6.30
N LEU A 47 -0.35 -4.25 6.87
CA LEU A 47 0.77 -5.02 6.33
C LEU A 47 0.46 -5.53 4.92
N GLY A 48 -0.77 -5.97 4.70
CA GLY A 48 -1.21 -6.40 3.36
C GLY A 48 -1.12 -5.26 2.35
N GLY A 49 -1.55 -4.07 2.74
CA GLY A 49 -1.45 -2.90 1.89
C GLY A 49 -0.01 -2.54 1.56
N LYS A 50 0.85 -2.59 2.57
CA LYS A 50 2.26 -2.32 2.38
C LYS A 50 2.88 -3.32 1.38
N LYS A 51 2.63 -4.61 1.58
CA LYS A 51 3.20 -5.63 0.70
C LYS A 51 2.65 -5.50 -0.72
N PHE A 52 1.35 -5.32 -0.84
CA PHE A 52 0.73 -5.24 -2.16
C PHE A 52 1.25 -4.04 -2.94
N LEU A 53 1.27 -2.86 -2.34
CA LEU A 53 1.67 -1.67 -3.05
C LEU A 53 3.15 -1.67 -3.38
N SER A 54 3.99 -2.27 -2.53
CA SER A 54 5.41 -2.40 -2.85
C SER A 54 5.60 -3.21 -4.13
N ILE A 55 4.88 -4.32 -4.24
CA ILE A 55 4.98 -5.16 -5.43
C ILE A 55 4.40 -4.45 -6.65
N TYR A 56 3.22 -3.86 -6.47
CA TYR A 56 2.52 -3.22 -7.59
C TYR A 56 3.33 -2.07 -8.19
N LEU A 57 3.94 -1.25 -7.34
CA LEU A 57 4.71 -0.10 -7.83
C LEU A 57 5.96 -0.56 -8.59
N VAL A 58 6.62 -1.61 -8.12
CA VAL A 58 7.76 -2.15 -8.84
C VAL A 58 7.31 -2.72 -10.18
N GLU A 59 6.19 -3.44 -10.19
CA GLU A 59 5.67 -4.00 -11.44
C GLU A 59 5.27 -2.91 -12.44
N ASN A 60 4.99 -1.73 -11.93
CA ASN A 60 4.58 -0.62 -12.79
C ASN A 60 5.71 0.39 -13.05
N GLY A 61 6.94 -0.06 -12.90
CA GLY A 61 8.09 0.68 -13.41
C GLY A 61 8.96 1.41 -12.40
N MET A 62 8.58 1.41 -11.12
CA MET A 62 9.45 2.03 -10.12
C MET A 62 10.53 1.04 -9.71
N LYS A 63 11.71 1.57 -9.41
CA LYS A 63 12.79 0.72 -8.92
C LYS A 63 12.54 0.34 -7.47
N GLU A 64 12.91 -0.86 -7.11
CA GLU A 64 12.64 -1.38 -5.77
C GLU A 64 13.25 -0.51 -4.69
N ASP A 65 14.50 -0.07 -4.87
CA ASP A 65 15.13 0.78 -3.87
C ASP A 65 14.48 2.15 -3.76
N GLU A 66 13.93 2.65 -4.86
CA GLU A 66 13.19 3.91 -4.84
C GLU A 66 11.88 3.76 -4.07
N VAL A 67 11.17 2.66 -4.30
CA VAL A 67 9.93 2.39 -3.58
C VAL A 67 10.21 2.31 -2.07
N ASN A 68 11.23 1.58 -1.70
CA ASN A 68 11.60 1.42 -0.30
C ASN A 68 12.02 2.74 0.34
N LYS A 69 12.79 3.53 -0.38
CA LYS A 69 13.24 4.82 0.15
C LYS A 69 12.08 5.75 0.41
N LYS A 70 11.16 5.84 -0.56
CA LYS A 70 10.00 6.72 -0.40
C LYS A 70 9.06 6.23 0.70
N MET A 71 8.89 4.91 0.79
CA MET A 71 8.06 4.33 1.85
C MET A 71 8.61 4.72 3.22
N VAL A 72 9.91 4.59 3.41
CA VAL A 72 10.53 4.91 4.69
C VAL A 72 10.42 6.40 4.98
N GLU A 73 10.67 7.25 3.99
CA GLU A 73 10.58 8.69 4.18
C GLU A 73 9.18 9.10 4.65
N ILE A 74 8.16 8.53 4.05
CA ILE A 74 6.79 8.90 4.39
C ILE A 74 6.39 8.30 5.75
N SER A 75 6.72 7.03 5.97
CA SER A 75 6.34 6.39 7.22
C SER A 75 7.06 7.03 8.41
N ASP A 76 8.28 7.52 8.23
CA ASP A 76 9.00 8.18 9.31
C ASP A 76 8.29 9.45 9.77
N LYS A 77 7.62 10.14 8.87
CA LYS A 77 6.91 11.37 9.22
C LYS A 77 5.68 11.09 10.08
N ILE A 78 5.12 9.90 9.97
CA ILE A 78 3.92 9.55 10.72
C ILE A 78 4.20 8.53 11.83
N TYR A 79 5.39 8.00 11.87
CA TYR A 79 5.74 6.97 12.85
C TYR A 79 5.54 7.53 14.25
N GLY A 80 4.92 6.75 15.12
CA GLY A 80 4.65 7.17 16.48
C GLY A 80 3.32 7.88 16.68
N GLN A 81 2.63 8.19 15.59
CA GLN A 81 1.30 8.79 15.69
C GLN A 81 0.24 7.70 15.77
N PRO A 82 -0.95 8.03 16.32
CA PRO A 82 -2.03 7.05 16.40
C PRO A 82 -2.50 6.62 15.03
N PHE A 83 -3.16 5.47 14.99
CA PHE A 83 -3.78 4.99 13.76
C PHE A 83 -4.76 6.04 13.23
N ASP A 84 -4.62 6.35 11.96
CA ASP A 84 -5.47 7.33 11.29
C ASP A 84 -6.49 6.57 10.46
N GLU A 85 -7.66 6.33 11.04
CA GLU A 85 -8.68 5.52 10.40
C GLU A 85 -9.19 6.16 9.12
N LYS A 86 -9.38 7.48 9.14
CA LYS A 86 -9.89 8.17 7.96
C LYS A 86 -8.91 8.07 6.80
N ALA A 87 -7.64 8.31 7.07
CA ALA A 87 -6.62 8.22 6.04
C ALA A 87 -6.50 6.80 5.50
N SER A 88 -6.60 5.81 6.39
CA SER A 88 -6.54 4.41 5.98
C SER A 88 -7.71 4.06 5.06
N LYS A 89 -8.92 4.50 5.41
CA LYS A 89 -10.08 4.24 4.56
C LYS A 89 -9.98 4.95 3.23
N ASN A 90 -9.46 6.16 3.23
CA ASN A 90 -9.27 6.90 1.98
C ASN A 90 -8.28 6.16 1.07
N CYS A 91 -7.20 5.65 1.64
CA CYS A 91 -6.25 4.86 0.86
C CYS A 91 -6.89 3.58 0.35
N ASP A 92 -7.64 2.87 1.21
CA ASP A 92 -8.32 1.65 0.79
C ASP A 92 -9.22 1.93 -0.41
N ASN A 93 -10.05 2.97 -0.32
CA ASN A 93 -10.97 3.30 -1.39
C ASN A 93 -10.22 3.66 -2.67
N TYR A 94 -9.15 4.43 -2.54
CA TYR A 94 -8.38 4.82 -3.71
C TYR A 94 -7.75 3.60 -4.39
N VAL A 95 -7.13 2.73 -3.60
CA VAL A 95 -6.47 1.54 -4.13
C VAL A 95 -7.48 0.59 -4.74
N TYR A 96 -8.59 0.33 -4.03
CA TYR A 96 -9.60 -0.62 -4.53
C TYR A 96 -10.23 -0.14 -5.83
N ASN A 97 -10.43 1.16 -5.98
CA ASN A 97 -11.03 1.70 -7.18
C ASN A 97 -10.04 1.75 -8.34
N LEU A 98 -8.78 2.01 -8.05
CA LEU A 98 -7.78 2.13 -9.10
C LEU A 98 -7.32 0.76 -9.62
N ILE A 99 -7.17 -0.21 -8.71
CA ILE A 99 -6.55 -1.49 -9.05
C ILE A 99 -7.55 -2.62 -8.78
N PRO A 100 -8.17 -3.17 -9.85
CA PRO A 100 -9.13 -4.26 -9.68
C PRO A 100 -8.49 -5.47 -8.99
N GLY A 101 -9.23 -6.06 -8.06
CA GLY A 101 -8.74 -7.24 -7.34
C GLY A 101 -7.79 -6.93 -6.21
N SER A 102 -7.49 -5.66 -5.96
CA SER A 102 -6.51 -5.31 -4.94
C SER A 102 -6.98 -5.65 -3.53
N LYS A 103 -8.28 -5.54 -3.26
CA LYS A 103 -8.77 -5.84 -1.92
C LYS A 103 -8.46 -7.28 -1.52
N GLU A 104 -8.78 -8.21 -2.39
CA GLU A 104 -8.53 -9.64 -2.14
C GLU A 104 -7.04 -9.91 -2.00
N LYS A 105 -6.23 -9.28 -2.84
CA LYS A 105 -4.80 -9.51 -2.79
C LYS A 105 -4.19 -8.93 -1.52
N MET A 106 -4.65 -7.78 -1.09
CA MET A 106 -4.17 -7.18 0.16
C MET A 106 -4.55 -8.07 1.35
N ASP A 107 -5.78 -8.59 1.35
CA ASP A 107 -6.21 -9.48 2.43
C ASP A 107 -5.35 -10.73 2.47
N GLU A 108 -5.06 -11.29 1.30
CA GLU A 108 -4.23 -12.49 1.21
C GLU A 108 -2.83 -12.24 1.72
N LEU A 109 -2.21 -11.14 1.29
CA LEU A 109 -0.84 -10.85 1.68
C LEU A 109 -0.72 -10.50 3.16
N GLY A 110 -1.75 -9.88 3.72
CA GLY A 110 -1.75 -9.55 5.14
C GLY A 110 -1.90 -10.77 6.02
N SER A 111 -2.72 -11.73 5.60
CA SER A 111 -2.98 -12.92 6.41
C SER A 111 -1.91 -13.98 6.26
N ASN A 112 -1.06 -13.88 5.24
CA ASN A 112 -0.05 -14.91 4.97
C ASN A 112 1.30 -14.63 5.60
N GLN A 113 1.34 -13.74 6.57
CA GLN A 113 2.62 -13.44 7.18
C GLN A 113 3.04 -14.48 8.21
N TYR A 114 2.14 -15.35 8.62
CA TYR A 114 2.47 -16.36 9.61
C TYR A 114 2.78 -17.72 8.98
#